data_a84ce331ff492dc799b4b4232504350f
#
_entry.id   a84ce331ff492dc799b4b4232504350f
#
_cell.length_a   1.000
_cell.length_b   1.000
_cell.length_c   1.000
_cell.angle_alpha   90.00
_cell.angle_beta   90.00
_cell.angle_gamma   90.00
#
_symmetry.space_group_name_H-M   'P 1'
#
loop_
_entity.id
_entity.type
_entity.pdbx_description
1 polymer ?
#
loop_
_entity_poly.entity_id
_entity_poly.type
_entity_poly.pdbx_seq_one_letter_code
_entity_poly.pdbx_strand_id
1 'polypeptide(L)'
;GRQRRHYDLHSAMRPSRLAQFAICPWREGGGAQPDALARLHGLAIDGVLLQRQTSSTFSAMTATLHGAEAFTLELAEGKGEDLQPEVLQFEQGLIAMIEGRELSAGAEAQPQLLCISREIIKRSSRFRLCIPADIENFAPLPIGSLLAEDDGMRWVVDEPEACILFPMADVAEGQRAALIVVPLEQSDR
;
A
#
# COMPACT_ATOMS: atom_id res chain seq x y z
N GLY A 1 18.48 -22.70 3.36
CA GLY A 1 17.31 -22.97 2.46
C GLY A 1 17.22 -21.90 1.39
N ARG A 2 16.59 -22.19 0.25
CA ARG A 2 16.36 -21.19 -0.79
C ARG A 2 15.40 -20.11 -0.25
N GLN A 3 15.78 -18.84 -0.32
CA GLN A 3 14.88 -17.72 -0.03
C GLN A 3 13.80 -17.68 -1.11
N ARG A 4 12.52 -17.61 -0.69
CA ARG A 4 11.38 -17.49 -1.60
C ARG A 4 10.91 -16.04 -1.59
N ARG A 5 10.69 -15.47 -2.78
CA ARG A 5 10.10 -14.14 -2.96
C ARG A 5 8.84 -14.26 -3.78
N HIS A 6 7.83 -13.48 -3.41
CA HIS A 6 6.56 -13.39 -4.12
C HIS A 6 6.17 -11.92 -4.26
N TYR A 7 6.10 -11.44 -5.48
CA TYR A 7 5.58 -10.13 -5.83
C TYR A 7 4.29 -10.29 -6.62
N ASP A 8 3.17 -9.90 -6.02
CA ASP A 8 1.83 -9.90 -6.60
C ASP A 8 1.61 -8.54 -7.26
N LEU A 9 1.64 -8.50 -8.60
CA LEU A 9 1.66 -7.25 -9.36
C LEU A 9 0.24 -6.81 -9.69
N HIS A 10 -0.14 -5.63 -9.22
CA HIS A 10 -1.40 -4.97 -9.48
C HIS A 10 -1.18 -3.66 -10.23
N SER A 11 -2.14 -3.27 -11.07
CA SER A 11 -2.22 -1.90 -11.61
C SER A 11 -3.11 -1.06 -10.70
N ALA A 12 -2.67 0.14 -10.37
CA ALA A 12 -3.46 1.08 -9.59
C ALA A 12 -4.73 1.47 -10.37
N MET A 13 -5.90 1.28 -9.76
CA MET A 13 -7.20 1.64 -10.35
C MET A 13 -7.54 3.13 -10.18
N ARG A 14 -6.67 3.89 -9.52
CA ARG A 14 -6.91 5.28 -9.13
C ARG A 14 -5.58 6.04 -9.10
N PRO A 15 -5.57 7.35 -9.48
CA PRO A 15 -4.41 8.20 -9.29
C PRO A 15 -3.87 8.13 -7.86
N SER A 16 -2.57 8.23 -7.72
CA SER A 16 -1.88 8.05 -6.43
C SER A 16 -0.76 9.08 -6.28
N ARG A 17 -0.62 9.65 -5.09
CA ARG A 17 0.50 10.56 -4.77
C ARG A 17 1.84 9.85 -4.59
N LEU A 18 1.79 8.59 -4.18
CA LEU A 18 2.93 7.68 -4.32
C LEU A 18 2.75 6.95 -5.63
N ALA A 19 3.64 7.17 -6.60
CA ALA A 19 3.50 6.64 -7.95
C ALA A 19 3.40 5.11 -7.92
N GLN A 20 4.24 4.47 -7.13
CA GLN A 20 4.22 3.03 -6.90
C GLN A 20 4.43 2.72 -5.42
N PHE A 21 3.69 1.75 -4.88
CA PHE A 21 3.83 1.36 -3.50
C PHE A 21 3.62 -0.14 -3.29
N ALA A 22 4.15 -0.65 -2.18
CA ALA A 22 4.02 -2.04 -1.80
C ALA A 22 3.10 -2.19 -0.58
N ILE A 23 2.35 -3.27 -0.51
CA ILE A 23 1.64 -3.71 0.68
C ILE A 23 2.39 -4.91 1.23
N CYS A 24 2.93 -4.76 2.45
CA CYS A 24 3.61 -5.83 3.18
C CYS A 24 2.57 -6.56 4.05
N PRO A 25 2.30 -7.85 3.82
CA PRO A 25 1.40 -8.63 4.66
C PRO A 25 1.91 -8.70 6.10
N TRP A 26 0.98 -8.75 7.05
CA TRP A 26 1.33 -8.99 8.44
C TRP A 26 1.99 -10.35 8.63
N ARG A 27 3.04 -10.38 9.45
CA ARG A 27 3.72 -11.60 9.89
C ARG A 27 4.08 -11.49 11.37
N GLU A 28 4.01 -12.61 12.08
CA GLU A 28 4.53 -12.70 13.43
C GLU A 28 6.05 -12.46 13.42
N GLY A 29 6.52 -11.55 14.28
CA GLY A 29 7.95 -11.21 14.38
C GLY A 29 8.43 -10.07 13.47
N GLY A 30 7.55 -9.33 12.78
CA GLY A 30 7.93 -8.05 12.21
C GLY A 30 7.56 -7.80 10.76
N GLY A 31 7.75 -6.55 10.34
CA GLY A 31 7.47 -5.99 9.03
C GLY A 31 8.52 -6.35 7.96
N ALA A 32 8.68 -5.48 6.97
CA ALA A 32 9.64 -5.67 5.89
C ALA A 32 11.09 -5.55 6.42
N GLN A 33 11.93 -6.51 6.04
CA GLN A 33 13.35 -6.49 6.41
C GLN A 33 14.10 -5.39 5.65
N PRO A 34 15.20 -4.82 6.20
CA PRO A 34 15.97 -3.76 5.54
C PRO A 34 16.38 -4.09 4.10
N ASP A 35 16.86 -5.32 3.87
CA ASP A 35 17.23 -5.78 2.52
C ASP A 35 16.04 -5.84 1.56
N ALA A 36 14.84 -6.14 2.07
CA ALA A 36 13.62 -6.12 1.27
C ALA A 36 13.22 -4.68 0.91
N LEU A 37 13.33 -3.75 1.86
CA LEU A 37 13.08 -2.32 1.63
C LEU A 37 14.04 -1.74 0.60
N ALA A 38 15.33 -2.05 0.70
CA ALA A 38 16.33 -1.64 -0.28
C ALA A 38 16.01 -2.17 -1.69
N ARG A 39 15.58 -3.43 -1.80
CA ARG A 39 15.16 -4.01 -3.10
C ARG A 39 13.91 -3.31 -3.65
N LEU A 40 12.89 -3.07 -2.82
CA LEU A 40 11.69 -2.35 -3.23
C LEU A 40 12.02 -0.94 -3.71
N HIS A 41 12.90 -0.22 -3.03
CA HIS A 41 13.37 1.08 -3.49
C HIS A 41 14.09 0.99 -4.85
N GLY A 42 14.93 -0.03 -5.05
CA GLY A 42 15.57 -0.30 -6.36
C GLY A 42 14.58 -0.61 -7.48
N LEU A 43 13.36 -1.04 -7.15
CA LEU A 43 12.22 -1.24 -8.04
C LEU A 43 11.36 0.02 -8.20
N ALA A 44 11.82 1.20 -7.79
CA ALA A 44 11.04 2.45 -7.78
C ALA A 44 9.74 2.36 -6.94
N ILE A 45 9.74 1.60 -5.87
CA ILE A 45 8.65 1.60 -4.90
C ILE A 45 8.89 2.72 -3.89
N ASP A 46 8.00 3.72 -3.86
CA ASP A 46 8.14 4.94 -3.06
C ASP A 46 7.63 4.77 -1.63
N GLY A 47 6.67 3.87 -1.42
CA GLY A 47 6.10 3.62 -0.11
C GLY A 47 5.84 2.15 0.18
N VAL A 48 5.87 1.77 1.46
CA VAL A 48 5.52 0.43 1.92
C VAL A 48 4.49 0.52 3.03
N LEU A 49 3.29 0.02 2.76
CA LEU A 49 2.21 -0.09 3.72
C LEU A 49 2.34 -1.39 4.52
N LEU A 50 2.59 -1.28 5.80
CA LEU A 50 2.66 -2.44 6.69
C LEU A 50 1.27 -2.80 7.22
N GLN A 51 0.80 -4.01 6.94
CA GLN A 51 -0.40 -4.54 7.54
C GLN A 51 -0.14 -4.98 8.99
N ARG A 52 -1.04 -4.66 9.90
CA ARG A 52 -0.96 -5.06 11.33
C ARG A 52 -1.87 -6.24 11.67
N GLN A 53 -2.64 -6.73 10.70
CA GLN A 53 -3.56 -7.86 10.86
C GLN A 53 -3.42 -8.82 9.68
N THR A 54 -3.78 -10.07 9.92
CA THR A 54 -3.82 -11.09 8.87
C THR A 54 -4.82 -10.72 7.78
N SER A 55 -4.46 -10.99 6.55
CA SER A 55 -5.35 -10.80 5.40
C SER A 55 -5.43 -12.09 4.57
N SER A 56 -6.45 -12.20 3.72
CA SER A 56 -6.68 -13.34 2.84
C SER A 56 -6.12 -13.13 1.42
N THR A 57 -5.20 -12.18 1.23
CA THR A 57 -4.59 -11.91 -0.06
C THR A 57 -3.62 -13.04 -0.46
N PHE A 58 -3.34 -13.16 -1.76
CA PHE A 58 -2.41 -14.16 -2.27
C PHE A 58 -0.99 -13.97 -1.70
N SER A 59 -0.52 -12.72 -1.61
CA SER A 59 0.75 -12.39 -0.96
C SER A 59 0.79 -12.78 0.52
N ALA A 60 -0.30 -12.54 1.28
CA ALA A 60 -0.39 -12.92 2.69
C ALA A 60 -0.39 -14.45 2.87
N MET A 61 -1.09 -15.18 2.01
CA MET A 61 -1.11 -16.65 2.03
C MET A 61 0.28 -17.23 1.81
N THR A 62 1.03 -16.74 0.83
CA THR A 62 2.40 -17.23 0.56
C THR A 62 3.39 -16.85 1.64
N ALA A 63 3.24 -15.68 2.25
CA ALA A 63 4.03 -15.27 3.42
C ALA A 63 3.80 -16.23 4.59
N THR A 64 2.53 -16.55 4.90
CA THR A 64 2.16 -17.37 6.07
C THR A 64 2.45 -18.84 5.86
N LEU A 65 2.03 -19.42 4.72
CA LEU A 65 2.13 -20.87 4.49
C LEU A 65 3.52 -21.32 4.04
N HIS A 66 4.27 -20.43 3.36
CA HIS A 66 5.53 -20.81 2.73
C HIS A 66 6.73 -20.00 3.23
N GLY A 67 6.53 -19.10 4.19
CA GLY A 67 7.60 -18.24 4.71
C GLY A 67 8.23 -17.37 3.61
N ALA A 68 7.48 -17.04 2.55
CA ALA A 68 7.99 -16.22 1.48
C ALA A 68 8.12 -14.74 1.94
N GLU A 69 9.15 -14.06 1.44
CA GLU A 69 9.15 -12.60 1.41
C GLU A 69 8.12 -12.18 0.34
N ALA A 70 6.98 -11.67 0.78
CA ALA A 70 5.85 -11.44 -0.12
C ALA A 70 5.33 -9.99 0.00
N PHE A 71 5.00 -9.40 -1.15
CA PHE A 71 4.42 -8.08 -1.27
C PHE A 71 3.35 -8.06 -2.37
N THR A 72 2.29 -7.28 -2.17
CA THR A 72 1.46 -6.83 -3.27
C THR A 72 2.02 -5.49 -3.73
N LEU A 73 2.31 -5.34 -5.02
CA LEU A 73 2.87 -4.14 -5.60
C LEU A 73 1.78 -3.43 -6.42
N GLU A 74 1.42 -2.23 -6.01
CA GLU A 74 0.51 -1.34 -6.74
C GLU A 74 1.36 -0.45 -7.64
N LEU A 75 1.30 -0.73 -8.94
CA LEU A 75 2.14 -0.10 -9.94
C LEU A 75 1.38 1.03 -10.66
N ALA A 76 2.10 2.08 -11.06
CA ALA A 76 1.55 3.14 -11.87
C ALA A 76 1.03 2.59 -13.22
N GLU A 77 -0.07 3.15 -13.71
CA GLU A 77 -0.55 2.81 -15.06
C GLU A 77 0.42 3.33 -16.12
N GLY A 78 0.98 2.42 -16.90
CA GLY A 78 1.69 2.75 -18.13
C GLY A 78 0.73 2.63 -19.32
N LYS A 79 0.53 3.71 -20.08
CA LYS A 79 -0.24 3.67 -21.34
C LYS A 79 0.63 3.99 -22.54
N GLY A 80 0.85 3.01 -23.41
CA GLY A 80 1.48 3.19 -24.71
C GLY A 80 2.95 3.60 -24.65
N GLU A 81 3.35 4.53 -25.53
CA GLU A 81 4.74 4.99 -25.66
C GLU A 81 5.19 5.97 -24.57
N ASP A 82 4.25 6.49 -23.74
CA ASP A 82 4.49 7.43 -22.64
C ASP A 82 4.56 6.67 -21.30
N LEU A 83 5.42 5.65 -21.18
CA LEU A 83 5.66 4.98 -19.90
C LEU A 83 6.32 5.95 -18.92
N GLN A 84 5.75 6.01 -17.71
CA GLN A 84 6.34 6.79 -16.63
C GLN A 84 7.74 6.26 -16.30
N PRO A 85 8.71 7.12 -15.95
CA PRO A 85 10.08 6.70 -15.60
C PRO A 85 10.12 5.61 -14.54
N GLU A 86 9.21 5.65 -13.56
CA GLU A 86 9.08 4.67 -12.49
C GLU A 86 8.72 3.27 -13.00
N VAL A 87 7.86 3.19 -14.03
CA VAL A 87 7.48 1.92 -14.66
C VAL A 87 8.67 1.30 -15.39
N LEU A 88 9.44 2.11 -16.09
CA LEU A 88 10.67 1.66 -16.78
C LEU A 88 11.73 1.19 -15.77
N GLN A 89 11.90 1.93 -14.68
CA GLN A 89 12.83 1.53 -13.62
C GLN A 89 12.38 0.22 -12.95
N PHE A 90 11.08 0.06 -12.70
CA PHE A 90 10.51 -1.18 -12.17
C PHE A 90 10.82 -2.37 -13.10
N GLU A 91 10.55 -2.25 -14.40
CA GLU A 91 10.82 -3.30 -15.39
C GLU A 91 12.30 -3.70 -15.39
N GLN A 92 13.19 -2.71 -15.50
CA GLN A 92 14.65 -2.93 -15.50
C GLN A 92 15.13 -3.59 -14.20
N GLY A 93 14.61 -3.13 -13.07
CA GLY A 93 14.91 -3.69 -11.76
C GLY A 93 14.42 -5.13 -11.62
N LEU A 94 13.21 -5.43 -12.08
CA LEU A 94 12.65 -6.78 -12.05
C LEU A 94 13.48 -7.75 -12.92
N ILE A 95 13.88 -7.32 -14.13
CA ILE A 95 14.76 -8.11 -15.01
C ILE A 95 16.10 -8.36 -14.30
N ALA A 96 16.70 -7.33 -13.71
CA ALA A 96 17.97 -7.47 -12.97
C ALA A 96 17.86 -8.50 -11.85
N MET A 97 16.76 -8.47 -11.08
CA MET A 97 16.52 -9.45 -10.02
C MET A 97 16.37 -10.88 -10.55
N ILE A 98 15.66 -11.08 -11.66
CA ILE A 98 15.49 -12.41 -12.29
C ILE A 98 16.84 -12.95 -12.75
N GLU A 99 17.71 -12.09 -13.28
CA GLU A 99 19.07 -12.43 -13.72
C GLU A 99 20.08 -12.55 -12.57
N GLY A 100 19.66 -12.31 -11.33
CA GLY A 100 20.54 -12.39 -10.15
C GLY A 100 21.52 -11.23 -10.04
N ARG A 101 21.29 -10.12 -10.76
CA ARG A 101 22.08 -8.89 -10.62
C ARG A 101 21.60 -8.09 -9.40
N GLU A 102 22.51 -7.38 -8.76
CA GLU A 102 22.18 -6.46 -7.67
C GLU A 102 21.42 -5.24 -8.21
N LEU A 103 20.39 -4.82 -7.47
CA LEU A 103 19.71 -3.56 -7.75
C LEU A 103 20.54 -2.41 -7.21
N SER A 104 20.78 -1.39 -8.04
CA SER A 104 21.43 -0.15 -7.63
C SER A 104 20.45 0.69 -6.82
N ALA A 105 20.23 0.33 -5.56
CA ALA A 105 19.61 1.24 -4.61
C ALA A 105 20.70 2.14 -4.04
N GLY A 106 20.56 3.45 -4.14
CA GLY A 106 21.42 4.37 -3.39
C GLY A 106 21.38 4.00 -1.91
N ALA A 107 22.53 3.90 -1.27
CA ALA A 107 22.70 3.31 0.07
C ALA A 107 21.88 4.01 1.19
N GLU A 108 21.27 5.14 0.95
CA GLU A 108 20.56 5.96 1.95
C GLU A 108 19.06 6.14 1.67
N ALA A 109 18.56 5.87 0.48
CA ALA A 109 17.17 6.06 0.14
C ALA A 109 16.35 4.78 0.45
N GLN A 110 15.34 4.94 1.28
CA GLN A 110 14.38 3.89 1.60
C GLN A 110 12.96 4.37 1.29
N PRO A 111 12.04 3.46 0.94
CA PRO A 111 10.64 3.83 0.75
C PRO A 111 10.04 4.36 2.06
N GLN A 112 9.06 5.25 1.94
CA GLN A 112 8.29 5.73 3.08
C GLN A 112 7.54 4.55 3.73
N LEU A 113 7.70 4.38 5.04
CA LEU A 113 6.94 3.36 5.76
C LEU A 113 5.61 3.95 6.26
N LEU A 114 4.54 3.22 6.00
CA LEU A 114 3.18 3.59 6.35
C LEU A 114 2.50 2.44 7.08
N CYS A 115 1.52 2.73 7.91
CA CYS A 115 0.66 1.71 8.50
C CYS A 115 -0.82 2.09 8.43
N ILE A 116 -1.69 1.08 8.48
CA ILE A 116 -3.13 1.28 8.56
C ILE A 116 -3.47 1.69 9.99
N SER A 117 -4.05 2.88 10.15
CA SER A 117 -4.59 3.36 11.41
C SER A 117 -6.01 2.86 11.61
N ARG A 118 -6.88 3.06 10.63
CA ARG A 118 -8.29 2.64 10.68
C ARG A 118 -8.81 2.15 9.34
N GLU A 119 -9.84 1.31 9.42
CA GLU A 119 -10.65 0.90 8.27
C GLU A 119 -12.03 1.53 8.33
N ILE A 120 -12.53 1.99 7.20
CA ILE A 120 -13.90 2.44 7.03
C ILE A 120 -14.68 1.29 6.40
N ILE A 121 -15.59 0.70 7.16
CA ILE A 121 -16.42 -0.43 6.72
C ILE A 121 -17.83 0.08 6.43
N LYS A 122 -18.34 -0.21 5.22
CA LYS A 122 -19.74 0.02 4.88
C LYS A 122 -20.63 -0.95 5.65
N ARG A 123 -21.59 -0.42 6.43
CA ARG A 123 -22.47 -1.22 7.29
C ARG A 123 -23.91 -1.29 6.80
N SER A 124 -24.35 -0.31 6.02
CA SER A 124 -25.71 -0.25 5.50
C SER A 124 -25.78 0.40 4.12
N SER A 125 -26.96 0.34 3.51
CA SER A 125 -27.27 1.03 2.25
C SER A 125 -27.28 2.56 2.39
N ARG A 126 -27.25 3.12 3.62
CA ARG A 126 -27.16 4.56 3.90
C ARG A 126 -25.72 5.08 3.98
N PHE A 127 -24.75 4.19 3.80
CA PHE A 127 -23.33 4.56 3.79
C PHE A 127 -23.04 5.58 2.68
N ARG A 128 -22.28 6.59 3.01
CA ARG A 128 -21.71 7.54 2.06
C ARG A 128 -20.31 7.96 2.44
N LEU A 129 -19.44 8.08 1.46
CA LEU A 129 -18.16 8.79 1.60
C LEU A 129 -18.42 10.30 1.46
N CYS A 130 -17.82 11.09 2.36
CA CYS A 130 -17.93 12.55 2.41
C CYS A 130 -16.69 13.26 1.85
N ILE A 131 -15.97 12.58 0.97
CA ILE A 131 -14.76 13.03 0.29
C ILE A 131 -15.00 13.07 -1.22
N PRO A 132 -14.22 13.83 -2.01
CA PRO A 132 -14.34 13.84 -3.47
C PRO A 132 -14.25 12.43 -4.08
N ALA A 133 -15.11 12.15 -5.07
CA ALA A 133 -15.14 10.83 -5.71
C ALA A 133 -13.83 10.50 -6.47
N ASP A 134 -13.13 11.52 -6.94
CA ASP A 134 -11.87 11.47 -7.68
C ASP A 134 -10.62 11.68 -6.80
N ILE A 135 -10.79 11.67 -5.47
CA ILE A 135 -9.66 11.83 -4.55
C ILE A 135 -8.57 10.78 -4.81
N GLU A 136 -7.34 11.22 -4.87
CA GLU A 136 -6.18 10.35 -5.10
C GLU A 136 -5.87 9.48 -3.88
N ASN A 137 -5.27 8.33 -4.12
CA ASN A 137 -4.62 7.56 -3.05
C ASN A 137 -3.53 8.41 -2.38
N PHE A 138 -3.39 8.28 -1.08
CA PHE A 138 -2.48 9.05 -0.23
C PHE A 138 -2.74 10.57 -0.22
N ALA A 139 -3.93 11.02 -0.62
CA ALA A 139 -4.32 12.41 -0.39
C ALA A 139 -4.39 12.68 1.13
N PRO A 140 -3.78 13.79 1.62
CA PRO A 140 -3.77 14.13 3.03
C PRO A 140 -5.18 14.45 3.52
N LEU A 141 -5.46 14.06 4.73
CA LEU A 141 -6.74 14.25 5.41
C LEU A 141 -6.56 15.25 6.56
N PRO A 142 -7.14 16.46 6.50
CA PRO A 142 -7.07 17.39 7.61
C PRO A 142 -7.77 16.84 8.87
N ILE A 143 -7.18 17.03 10.03
CA ILE A 143 -7.80 16.68 11.34
C ILE A 143 -9.17 17.36 11.43
N GLY A 144 -10.18 16.64 11.92
CA GLY A 144 -11.54 17.10 12.04
C GLY A 144 -12.40 16.92 10.77
N SER A 145 -11.81 16.51 9.64
CA SER A 145 -12.55 16.26 8.41
C SER A 145 -13.49 15.06 8.54
N LEU A 146 -14.72 15.21 8.08
CA LEU A 146 -15.68 14.10 7.98
C LEU A 146 -15.36 13.27 6.74
N LEU A 147 -15.07 11.99 6.92
CA LEU A 147 -14.72 11.07 5.83
C LEU A 147 -15.89 10.26 5.32
N ALA A 148 -16.74 9.80 6.24
CA ALA A 148 -17.89 8.95 5.92
C ALA A 148 -18.98 9.06 6.97
N GLU A 149 -20.19 8.71 6.56
CA GLU A 149 -21.36 8.54 7.44
C GLU A 149 -22.08 7.25 7.09
N ASP A 150 -22.64 6.58 8.10
CA ASP A 150 -23.45 5.39 7.93
C ASP A 150 -24.38 5.21 9.14
N ASP A 151 -25.68 5.33 8.94
CA ASP A 151 -26.71 5.06 9.95
C ASP A 151 -26.46 5.70 11.33
N GLY A 152 -26.09 6.99 11.34
CA GLY A 152 -25.77 7.73 12.55
C GLY A 152 -24.33 7.61 13.03
N MET A 153 -23.54 6.73 12.44
CA MET A 153 -22.10 6.63 12.66
C MET A 153 -21.35 7.62 11.77
N ARG A 154 -20.27 8.20 12.29
CA ARG A 154 -19.43 9.16 11.57
C ARG A 154 -17.97 8.79 11.74
N TRP A 155 -17.22 8.82 10.63
CA TRP A 155 -15.77 8.71 10.62
C TRP A 155 -15.17 10.09 10.42
N VAL A 156 -14.53 10.58 11.46
CA VAL A 156 -13.84 11.88 11.45
C VAL A 156 -12.35 11.61 11.63
N VAL A 157 -11.51 12.37 10.95
CA VAL A 157 -10.05 12.28 11.05
C VAL A 157 -9.59 12.81 12.41
N ASP A 158 -8.89 12.02 13.16
CA ASP A 158 -8.27 12.38 14.44
C ASP A 158 -6.77 12.04 14.50
N GLU A 159 -6.25 11.35 13.49
CA GLU A 159 -4.84 11.02 13.38
C GLU A 159 -4.05 12.16 12.71
N PRO A 160 -2.86 12.51 13.25
CA PRO A 160 -1.94 13.41 12.56
C PRO A 160 -1.39 12.75 11.29
N GLU A 161 -1.11 13.56 10.28
CA GLU A 161 -0.54 13.14 9.00
C GLU A 161 -1.31 12.01 8.27
N ALA A 162 -2.62 11.88 8.58
CA ALA A 162 -3.48 10.89 7.98
C ALA A 162 -3.64 11.11 6.47
N CYS A 163 -3.65 10.01 5.72
CA CYS A 163 -3.95 9.97 4.29
C CYS A 163 -5.04 8.94 4.00
N ILE A 164 -5.79 9.13 2.91
CA ILE A 164 -6.79 8.17 2.43
C ILE A 164 -6.15 7.15 1.50
N LEU A 165 -6.60 5.89 1.58
CA LEU A 165 -6.19 4.85 0.64
C LEU A 165 -7.39 3.98 0.23
N PHE A 166 -7.48 3.66 -1.06
CA PHE A 166 -8.51 2.83 -1.68
C PHE A 166 -9.96 3.25 -1.38
N PRO A 167 -10.33 4.54 -1.51
CA PRO A 167 -11.70 4.96 -1.28
C PRO A 167 -12.63 4.40 -2.36
N MET A 168 -13.69 3.66 -1.95
CA MET A 168 -14.67 3.03 -2.82
C MET A 168 -16.02 2.92 -2.11
N ALA A 169 -16.98 3.78 -2.47
CA ALA A 169 -18.30 3.82 -1.84
C ALA A 169 -19.21 2.64 -2.25
N ASP A 170 -19.01 2.10 -3.46
CA ASP A 170 -19.88 1.08 -4.09
C ASP A 170 -19.52 -0.36 -3.69
N VAL A 171 -18.83 -0.54 -2.55
CA VAL A 171 -18.59 -1.87 -2.00
C VAL A 171 -19.86 -2.46 -1.37
N ALA A 172 -19.92 -3.78 -1.24
CA ALA A 172 -21.01 -4.44 -0.54
C ALA A 172 -21.01 -4.13 0.97
N GLU A 173 -22.16 -4.29 1.63
CA GLU A 173 -22.24 -4.18 3.09
C GLU A 173 -21.30 -5.19 3.76
N GLY A 174 -20.63 -4.77 4.82
CA GLY A 174 -19.58 -5.54 5.49
C GLY A 174 -18.19 -5.42 4.85
N GLN A 175 -18.08 -4.80 3.68
CA GLN A 175 -16.80 -4.62 3.00
C GLN A 175 -16.16 -3.28 3.35
N ARG A 176 -14.83 -3.24 3.21
CA ARG A 176 -14.01 -2.07 3.44
C ARG A 176 -14.21 -1.05 2.32
N ALA A 177 -14.66 0.15 2.69
CA ALA A 177 -14.89 1.27 1.77
C ALA A 177 -13.69 2.22 1.66
N ALA A 178 -12.78 2.25 2.65
CA ALA A 178 -11.52 2.99 2.59
C ALA A 178 -10.59 2.58 3.73
N LEU A 179 -9.32 2.98 3.62
CA LEU A 179 -8.31 2.92 4.67
C LEU A 179 -7.88 4.33 5.06
N ILE A 180 -7.61 4.54 6.34
CA ILE A 180 -6.85 5.67 6.84
C ILE A 180 -5.46 5.15 7.16
N VAL A 181 -4.46 5.75 6.54
CA VAL A 181 -3.06 5.39 6.70
C VAL A 181 -2.26 6.56 7.27
N VAL A 182 -1.25 6.24 8.06
CA VAL A 182 -0.36 7.21 8.70
C VAL A 182 1.10 6.80 8.49
N PRO A 183 2.06 7.74 8.49
CA PRO A 183 3.46 7.40 8.55
C PRO A 183 3.77 6.51 9.76
N LEU A 184 4.66 5.53 9.59
CA LEU A 184 5.16 4.74 10.70
C LEU A 184 6.27 5.53 11.41
N GLU A 185 6.08 5.82 12.68
CA GLU A 185 7.09 6.49 13.48
C GLU A 185 8.34 5.61 13.67
N GLN A 186 9.52 6.25 13.78
CA GLN A 186 10.79 5.52 13.96
C GLN A 186 10.85 4.70 15.26
N SER A 187 10.01 5.03 16.23
CA SER A 187 9.88 4.30 17.50
C SER A 187 9.12 2.96 17.39
N ASP A 188 8.41 2.75 16.29
CA ASP A 188 7.55 1.57 16.04
C ASP A 188 8.20 0.53 15.10
N ARG A 189 9.50 0.68 14.83
CA ARG A 189 10.30 -0.21 13.96
C ARG A 189 10.87 -1.41 14.69
#